data_43f557d7b9ee48ad11f4f1487355cfd1
#
_entry.id   43f557d7b9ee48ad11f4f1487355cfd1
#
_cell.length_a   1.000
_cell.length_b   1.000
_cell.length_c   1.000
_cell.angle_alpha   90.00
_cell.angle_beta   90.00
_cell.angle_gamma   90.00
#
_symmetry.space_group_name_H-M   'P 1'
#
loop_
_entity.id
_entity.type
_entity.pdbx_description
1 polymer ?
#
loop_
_entity_poly.entity_id
_entity_poly.type
_entity_poly.pdbx_seq_one_letter_code
_entity_poly.pdbx_strand_id
1 'polypeptide(L)'
;VNVGITNGINNQKISLGTDYADGSASIIINGISYFLQDTLGRSGPTDYHFIVDIDVDGKAYITLGDGLNGYKPALGYTIYATYCTTRGKSGNQNPNTITQLISVVTLNYADHLSITNTLASSGGSDYEDIDRIKRSAPLSIRTLNRAVTKQDFIDLAKLAPGVDKANLFFDCGKAIEIYISPVGGGIAQIPLLLSTEQFLNAYKMVTTFLTVKPAGETYLGLNLEATAKFRVDGVATKQDIETALLTAWSYSNSDVNKDVRFS
;
A
#
# COMPACT_ATOMS: atom_id res chain seq x y z
N VAL A 1 23.22 -2.52 -11.24
CA VAL A 1 22.97 -3.00 -12.60
C VAL A 1 23.14 -1.84 -13.57
N ASN A 2 23.68 -2.09 -14.79
CA ASN A 2 23.64 -1.10 -15.87
C ASN A 2 22.22 -1.05 -16.45
N VAL A 3 21.57 0.11 -16.39
CA VAL A 3 20.19 0.29 -16.87
C VAL A 3 20.11 1.13 -18.16
N GLY A 4 21.21 1.68 -18.64
CA GLY A 4 21.23 2.44 -19.88
C GLY A 4 22.38 3.43 -19.99
N ILE A 5 22.27 4.29 -20.98
CA ILE A 5 23.25 5.35 -21.28
C ILE A 5 22.50 6.69 -21.37
N THR A 6 23.14 7.76 -20.91
CA THR A 6 22.57 9.10 -21.04
C THR A 6 22.54 9.55 -22.50
N ASN A 7 21.42 10.12 -22.92
CA ASN A 7 21.21 10.59 -24.30
C ASN A 7 21.28 12.12 -24.44
N GLY A 8 21.52 12.85 -23.33
CA GLY A 8 21.60 14.31 -23.33
C GLY A 8 20.27 15.05 -23.58
N ILE A 9 19.15 14.34 -23.58
CA ILE A 9 17.80 14.92 -23.77
C ILE A 9 17.20 15.28 -22.40
N ASN A 10 16.38 16.31 -22.38
CA ASN A 10 15.64 16.72 -21.17
C ASN A 10 14.67 15.63 -20.72
N ASN A 11 14.57 15.42 -19.41
CA ASN A 11 13.65 14.45 -18.82
C ASN A 11 13.80 13.04 -19.41
N GLN A 12 15.05 12.61 -19.63
CA GLN A 12 15.31 11.25 -20.12
C GLN A 12 14.67 10.23 -19.20
N LYS A 13 13.89 9.30 -19.78
CA LYS A 13 13.27 8.17 -19.06
C LYS A 13 14.04 6.88 -19.32
N ILE A 14 14.28 6.11 -18.24
CA ILE A 14 15.02 4.84 -18.27
C ILE A 14 14.20 3.82 -17.50
N SER A 15 13.92 2.66 -18.11
CA SER A 15 13.12 1.62 -17.50
C SER A 15 13.88 0.82 -16.45
N LEU A 16 13.27 0.59 -15.29
CA LEU A 16 13.71 -0.34 -14.23
C LEU A 16 13.02 -1.71 -14.28
N GLY A 17 11.89 -1.83 -15.00
CA GLY A 17 11.08 -3.06 -15.04
C GLY A 17 9.82 -2.97 -14.19
N THR A 18 9.15 -4.13 -14.02
CA THR A 18 7.83 -4.22 -13.33
C THR A 18 7.93 -4.58 -11.85
N ASP A 19 9.08 -5.09 -11.40
CA ASP A 19 9.22 -5.64 -10.03
C ASP A 19 9.92 -4.65 -9.08
N TYR A 20 9.90 -3.37 -9.41
CA TYR A 20 10.54 -2.33 -8.62
C TYR A 20 9.86 -2.14 -7.25
N ALA A 21 10.64 -2.13 -6.17
CA ALA A 21 10.17 -1.74 -4.85
C ALA A 21 10.29 -0.21 -4.70
N ASP A 22 9.16 0.45 -4.45
CA ASP A 22 9.09 1.90 -4.37
C ASP A 22 10.06 2.48 -3.31
N GLY A 23 10.66 3.63 -3.63
CA GLY A 23 11.61 4.31 -2.76
C GLY A 23 13.00 3.66 -2.64
N SER A 24 13.25 2.50 -3.29
CA SER A 24 14.50 1.74 -3.12
C SER A 24 15.61 2.12 -4.10
N ALA A 25 15.33 2.95 -5.11
CA ALA A 25 16.30 3.26 -6.15
C ALA A 25 17.40 4.22 -5.71
N SER A 26 18.62 3.89 -6.05
CA SER A 26 19.76 4.82 -6.08
C SER A 26 20.46 4.69 -7.42
N ILE A 27 20.93 5.80 -7.98
CA ILE A 27 21.62 5.81 -9.27
C ILE A 27 22.96 6.53 -9.19
N ILE A 28 23.91 6.05 -9.99
CA ILE A 28 25.23 6.64 -10.17
C ILE A 28 25.45 6.86 -11.67
N ILE A 29 25.76 8.09 -12.05
CA ILE A 29 26.08 8.48 -13.42
C ILE A 29 27.44 9.16 -13.41
N ASN A 30 28.38 8.67 -14.20
CA ASN A 30 29.76 9.20 -14.26
C ASN A 30 30.43 9.32 -12.87
N GLY A 31 30.20 8.35 -12.00
CA GLY A 31 30.76 8.35 -10.64
C GLY A 31 30.06 9.29 -9.65
N ILE A 32 29.03 10.01 -10.06
CA ILE A 32 28.25 10.92 -9.23
C ILE A 32 26.95 10.24 -8.79
N SER A 33 26.67 10.24 -7.49
CA SER A 33 25.43 9.74 -6.93
C SER A 33 24.30 10.75 -7.10
N TYR A 34 23.14 10.27 -7.57
CA TYR A 34 21.91 11.04 -7.67
C TYR A 34 20.95 10.66 -6.56
N PHE A 35 20.15 11.60 -6.09
CA PHE A 35 19.22 11.43 -4.99
C PHE A 35 17.77 11.35 -5.48
N LEU A 36 17.05 10.34 -5.01
CA LEU A 36 15.63 10.18 -5.28
C LEU A 36 14.82 11.32 -4.62
N GLN A 37 13.91 11.91 -5.38
CA GLN A 37 12.97 12.95 -4.94
C GLN A 37 11.54 12.58 -5.35
N ASP A 38 10.56 13.11 -4.64
CA ASP A 38 9.15 12.97 -5.01
C ASP A 38 8.80 13.80 -6.25
N THR A 39 9.50 14.92 -6.45
CA THR A 39 9.31 15.82 -7.60
C THR A 39 10.59 16.58 -7.92
N LEU A 40 10.85 16.80 -9.20
CA LEU A 40 11.95 17.65 -9.65
C LEU A 40 11.62 19.15 -9.58
N GLY A 41 10.37 19.54 -9.38
CA GLY A 41 9.95 20.95 -9.36
C GLY A 41 10.58 21.81 -8.26
N ARG A 42 11.25 21.19 -7.28
CA ARG A 42 12.02 21.89 -6.23
C ARG A 42 13.53 21.80 -6.40
N SER A 43 13.98 21.13 -7.45
CA SER A 43 15.42 20.92 -7.73
C SER A 43 15.96 22.02 -8.60
N GLY A 44 17.15 22.52 -8.27
CA GLY A 44 17.88 23.49 -9.10
C GLY A 44 18.65 22.81 -10.25
N PRO A 45 19.19 23.59 -11.18
CA PRO A 45 19.87 23.07 -12.39
C PRO A 45 21.17 22.30 -12.10
N THR A 46 21.72 22.45 -10.91
CA THR A 46 22.95 21.77 -10.46
C THR A 46 22.71 20.57 -9.54
N ASP A 47 21.45 20.33 -9.16
CA ASP A 47 21.10 19.27 -8.21
C ASP A 47 21.02 17.92 -8.91
N TYR A 48 21.79 16.97 -8.45
CA TYR A 48 21.80 15.59 -8.94
C TYR A 48 20.61 14.83 -8.37
N HIS A 49 19.42 15.15 -8.86
CA HIS A 49 18.16 14.56 -8.44
C HIS A 49 17.52 13.78 -9.58
N PHE A 50 16.71 12.79 -9.21
CA PHE A 50 15.88 12.02 -10.14
C PHE A 50 14.57 11.64 -9.46
N ILE A 51 13.56 11.30 -10.24
CA ILE A 51 12.30 10.74 -9.76
C ILE A 51 12.07 9.36 -10.39
N VAL A 52 11.24 8.55 -9.74
CA VAL A 52 10.76 7.29 -10.31
C VAL A 52 9.25 7.40 -10.50
N ASP A 53 8.81 7.25 -11.75
CA ASP A 53 7.41 7.19 -12.13
C ASP A 53 7.02 5.74 -12.40
N ILE A 54 5.84 5.31 -11.98
CA ILE A 54 5.29 3.99 -12.28
C ILE A 54 4.14 4.18 -13.27
N ASP A 55 4.20 3.47 -14.40
CA ASP A 55 3.16 3.48 -15.43
C ASP A 55 1.94 2.64 -15.01
N VAL A 56 0.86 2.77 -15.75
CA VAL A 56 -0.40 2.00 -15.56
C VAL A 56 -0.20 0.48 -15.63
N ASP A 57 0.84 0.02 -16.32
CA ASP A 57 1.22 -1.39 -16.40
C ASP A 57 2.15 -1.83 -15.24
N GLY A 58 2.38 -0.98 -14.24
CA GLY A 58 3.27 -1.26 -13.11
C GLY A 58 4.74 -1.19 -13.44
N LYS A 59 5.13 -0.64 -14.58
CA LYS A 59 6.52 -0.51 -15.01
C LYS A 59 7.12 0.78 -14.48
N ALA A 60 8.24 0.66 -13.78
CA ALA A 60 8.95 1.80 -13.20
C ALA A 60 9.95 2.43 -14.18
N TYR A 61 9.99 3.75 -14.20
CA TYR A 61 10.90 4.55 -15.02
C TYR A 61 11.61 5.59 -14.16
N ILE A 62 12.93 5.65 -14.27
CA ILE A 62 13.72 6.78 -13.77
C ILE A 62 13.53 7.95 -14.74
N THR A 63 13.23 9.13 -14.22
CA THR A 63 13.21 10.39 -14.98
C THR A 63 14.30 11.30 -14.45
N LEU A 64 15.23 11.72 -15.32
CA LEU A 64 16.33 12.62 -15.01
C LEU A 64 15.93 14.09 -15.21
N GLY A 65 16.74 15.01 -14.66
CA GLY A 65 16.51 16.45 -14.79
C GLY A 65 16.58 16.99 -16.23
N ASP A 66 16.02 18.16 -16.44
CA ASP A 66 15.99 18.88 -17.71
C ASP A 66 17.04 20.02 -17.83
N GLY A 67 17.80 20.23 -16.75
CA GLY A 67 18.78 21.33 -16.65
C GLY A 67 18.22 22.63 -16.09
N LEU A 68 16.90 22.67 -15.80
CA LEU A 68 16.23 23.73 -15.01
C LEU A 68 15.79 23.13 -13.67
N ASN A 69 15.11 21.98 -13.74
CA ASN A 69 14.64 21.20 -12.61
C ASN A 69 15.45 19.91 -12.51
N GLY A 70 16.55 19.96 -11.77
CA GLY A 70 17.52 18.90 -11.67
C GLY A 70 18.58 18.92 -12.78
N TYR A 71 19.76 18.39 -12.45
CA TYR A 71 20.90 18.33 -13.36
C TYR A 71 20.62 17.42 -14.57
N LYS A 72 20.90 17.94 -15.77
CA LYS A 72 20.81 17.18 -17.01
C LYS A 72 22.19 16.58 -17.36
N PRO A 73 22.35 15.26 -17.34
CA PRO A 73 23.63 14.64 -17.69
C PRO A 73 23.91 14.78 -19.19
N ALA A 74 25.19 14.94 -19.53
CA ALA A 74 25.63 14.96 -20.92
C ALA A 74 25.47 13.59 -21.58
N LEU A 75 25.48 13.55 -22.91
CA LEU A 75 25.39 12.33 -23.69
C LEU A 75 26.56 11.36 -23.42
N GLY A 76 26.27 10.07 -23.33
CA GLY A 76 27.26 9.00 -23.38
C GLY A 76 27.71 8.42 -22.05
N TYR A 77 27.19 8.87 -20.92
CA TYR A 77 27.51 8.28 -19.62
C TYR A 77 26.65 7.06 -19.30
N THR A 78 27.30 6.01 -18.81
CA THR A 78 26.58 4.82 -18.32
C THR A 78 25.85 5.12 -17.02
N ILE A 79 24.62 4.63 -16.95
CA ILE A 79 23.75 4.77 -15.77
C ILE A 79 23.75 3.46 -15.01
N TYR A 80 24.25 3.48 -13.78
CA TYR A 80 24.19 2.35 -12.87
C TYR A 80 23.06 2.59 -11.86
N ALA A 81 22.13 1.66 -11.78
CA ALA A 81 21.06 1.69 -10.78
C ALA A 81 21.22 0.53 -9.80
N THR A 82 20.96 0.80 -8.54
CA THR A 82 20.79 -0.18 -7.47
C THR A 82 19.39 0.00 -6.90
N TYR A 83 18.60 -1.04 -6.93
CA TYR A 83 17.22 -1.02 -6.41
C TYR A 83 16.81 -2.40 -5.92
N CYS A 84 15.80 -2.46 -5.07
CA CYS A 84 15.20 -3.71 -4.63
C CYS A 84 14.09 -4.13 -5.59
N THR A 85 13.95 -5.44 -5.79
CA THR A 85 12.81 -6.02 -6.49
C THR A 85 11.82 -6.61 -5.49
N THR A 86 10.54 -6.51 -5.76
CA THR A 86 9.46 -7.03 -4.91
C THR A 86 8.51 -7.89 -5.71
N ARG A 87 7.88 -8.83 -5.03
CA ARG A 87 6.76 -9.62 -5.58
C ARG A 87 5.40 -9.08 -5.11
N GLY A 88 5.38 -7.88 -4.54
CA GLY A 88 4.17 -7.30 -4.01
C GLY A 88 3.54 -8.18 -2.94
N LYS A 89 2.22 -8.28 -2.95
CA LYS A 89 1.44 -9.10 -2.02
C LYS A 89 1.79 -10.59 -2.08
N SER A 90 2.21 -11.11 -3.23
CA SER A 90 2.59 -12.51 -3.39
C SER A 90 3.90 -12.89 -2.66
N GLY A 91 4.67 -11.88 -2.23
CA GLY A 91 5.83 -12.06 -1.36
C GLY A 91 5.49 -12.39 0.10
N ASN A 92 4.26 -12.13 0.52
CA ASN A 92 3.82 -12.46 1.88
C ASN A 92 3.60 -13.97 2.00
N GLN A 93 4.28 -14.59 2.98
CA GLN A 93 4.26 -16.02 3.20
C GLN A 93 3.54 -16.37 4.52
N ASN A 94 2.79 -17.45 4.52
CA ASN A 94 2.17 -17.97 5.73
C ASN A 94 3.21 -18.55 6.71
N PRO A 95 2.88 -18.71 8.01
CA PRO A 95 3.75 -19.38 8.95
C PRO A 95 4.12 -20.79 8.47
N ASN A 96 5.34 -21.23 8.77
CA ASN A 96 5.87 -22.56 8.48
C ASN A 96 5.93 -22.94 6.98
N THR A 97 5.94 -21.98 6.07
CA THR A 97 6.05 -22.23 4.62
C THR A 97 7.48 -22.14 4.09
N ILE A 98 8.37 -21.43 4.78
CA ILE A 98 9.78 -21.32 4.40
C ILE A 98 10.55 -22.46 5.07
N THR A 99 10.78 -23.55 4.31
CA THR A 99 11.37 -24.78 4.83
C THR A 99 12.64 -25.21 4.11
N GLN A 100 13.07 -24.47 3.06
CA GLN A 100 14.23 -24.84 2.25
C GLN A 100 15.37 -23.84 2.38
N LEU A 101 16.58 -24.34 2.56
CA LEU A 101 17.82 -23.58 2.47
C LEU A 101 18.37 -23.69 1.04
N ILE A 102 18.41 -22.57 0.29
CA ILE A 102 18.89 -22.55 -1.10
C ILE A 102 20.42 -22.46 -1.16
N SER A 103 21.05 -21.79 -0.18
CA SER A 103 22.51 -21.67 -0.13
C SER A 103 23.08 -22.74 0.78
N VAL A 104 23.84 -23.65 0.18
CA VAL A 104 24.62 -24.62 0.94
C VAL A 104 25.81 -23.89 1.55
N VAL A 105 25.66 -23.46 2.78
CA VAL A 105 26.85 -23.20 3.60
C VAL A 105 27.46 -24.57 3.83
N THR A 106 28.70 -24.77 3.40
CA THR A 106 29.48 -25.98 3.68
C THR A 106 29.78 -26.06 5.18
N LEU A 107 28.74 -26.31 5.95
CA LEU A 107 28.84 -26.66 7.38
C LEU A 107 28.73 -28.17 7.51
N ASN A 108 29.64 -28.77 8.22
CA ASN A 108 29.62 -30.21 8.54
C ASN A 108 28.36 -30.69 9.30
N TYR A 109 27.39 -29.79 9.50
CA TYR A 109 26.15 -29.99 10.26
C TYR A 109 24.90 -29.60 9.46
N ALA A 110 24.99 -29.42 8.13
CA ALA A 110 23.85 -29.01 7.28
C ALA A 110 22.64 -29.95 7.40
N ASP A 111 22.88 -31.25 7.64
CA ASP A 111 21.84 -32.27 7.79
C ASP A 111 21.02 -32.13 9.09
N HIS A 112 21.47 -31.32 10.03
CA HIS A 112 20.81 -31.08 11.32
C HIS A 112 20.14 -29.71 11.42
N LEU A 113 20.16 -28.91 10.34
CA LEU A 113 19.52 -27.59 10.32
C LEU A 113 18.07 -27.72 9.86
N SER A 114 17.16 -27.35 10.73
CA SER A 114 15.76 -27.16 10.41
C SER A 114 15.47 -25.64 10.32
N ILE A 115 14.91 -25.20 9.19
CA ILE A 115 14.56 -23.80 8.96
C ILE A 115 13.07 -23.68 8.83
N THR A 116 12.49 -22.75 9.55
CA THR A 116 11.08 -22.38 9.40
C THR A 116 10.85 -20.93 9.79
N ASN A 117 9.85 -20.28 9.17
CA ASN A 117 9.32 -19.01 9.65
C ASN A 117 8.15 -19.29 10.61
N THR A 118 8.31 -18.96 11.87
CA THR A 118 7.27 -19.18 12.89
C THR A 118 6.09 -18.22 12.74
N LEU A 119 6.31 -17.04 12.14
CA LEU A 119 5.30 -16.03 11.89
C LEU A 119 5.09 -15.82 10.39
N ALA A 120 3.88 -15.40 10.01
CA ALA A 120 3.61 -14.93 8.65
C ALA A 120 4.44 -13.69 8.35
N SER A 121 4.97 -13.59 7.13
CA SER A 121 5.56 -12.33 6.66
C SER A 121 4.46 -11.34 6.24
N SER A 122 4.69 -10.06 6.45
CA SER A 122 3.80 -8.97 6.10
C SER A 122 4.59 -7.80 5.53
N GLY A 123 3.90 -6.83 4.88
CA GLY A 123 4.52 -5.64 4.31
C GLY A 123 4.65 -5.66 2.79
N GLY A 124 4.44 -6.83 2.14
CA GLY A 124 4.28 -6.87 0.69
C GLY A 124 2.91 -6.34 0.29
N SER A 125 2.88 -5.34 -0.58
CA SER A 125 1.66 -4.81 -1.21
C SER A 125 1.88 -4.64 -2.71
N ASP A 126 0.83 -4.83 -3.48
CA ASP A 126 0.85 -4.53 -4.90
C ASP A 126 0.77 -3.00 -5.10
N TYR A 127 1.08 -2.52 -6.31
CA TYR A 127 0.89 -1.11 -6.65
C TYR A 127 -0.58 -0.69 -6.47
N GLU A 128 -0.79 0.57 -6.19
CA GLU A 128 -2.12 1.09 -5.89
C GLU A 128 -2.99 1.07 -7.16
N ASP A 129 -4.15 0.42 -7.06
CA ASP A 129 -5.12 0.36 -8.16
C ASP A 129 -5.73 1.75 -8.44
N ILE A 130 -6.08 2.00 -9.71
CA ILE A 130 -6.66 3.28 -10.17
C ILE A 130 -7.91 3.66 -9.37
N ASP A 131 -8.76 2.68 -9.04
CA ASP A 131 -9.97 2.95 -8.26
C ASP A 131 -9.65 3.30 -6.80
N ARG A 132 -8.56 2.78 -6.26
CA ARG A 132 -8.03 3.21 -4.96
C ARG A 132 -7.46 4.62 -5.04
N ILE A 133 -6.66 4.93 -6.05
CA ILE A 133 -6.11 6.29 -6.28
C ILE A 133 -7.23 7.33 -6.36
N LYS A 134 -8.31 7.05 -7.11
CA LYS A 134 -9.47 7.95 -7.20
C LYS A 134 -10.13 8.22 -5.84
N ARG A 135 -10.08 7.25 -4.92
CA ARG A 135 -10.63 7.41 -3.57
C ARG A 135 -9.64 8.09 -2.61
N SER A 136 -8.34 7.78 -2.72
CA SER A 136 -7.30 8.28 -1.82
C SER A 136 -6.84 9.71 -2.16
N ALA A 137 -6.78 10.09 -3.45
CA ALA A 137 -6.32 11.41 -3.86
C ALA A 137 -7.11 12.59 -3.24
N PRO A 138 -8.45 12.58 -3.19
CA PRO A 138 -9.20 13.64 -2.50
C PRO A 138 -8.90 13.70 -1.00
N LEU A 139 -8.63 12.55 -0.36
CA LEU A 139 -8.32 12.47 1.07
C LEU A 139 -6.96 13.10 1.37
N SER A 140 -5.93 12.81 0.57
CA SER A 140 -4.59 13.38 0.73
C SER A 140 -4.59 14.91 0.54
N ILE A 141 -5.34 15.43 -0.45
CA ILE A 141 -5.49 16.87 -0.66
C ILE A 141 -6.20 17.52 0.53
N ARG A 142 -7.25 16.90 1.07
CA ARG A 142 -8.03 17.43 2.19
C ARG A 142 -7.22 17.48 3.48
N THR A 143 -6.46 16.46 3.79
CA THR A 143 -5.66 16.39 5.02
C THR A 143 -4.40 17.25 4.97
N LEU A 144 -3.88 17.60 3.78
CA LEU A 144 -2.62 18.33 3.60
C LEU A 144 -1.48 17.74 4.45
N ASN A 145 -1.45 16.42 4.55
CA ASN A 145 -0.46 15.66 5.33
C ASN A 145 -0.39 16.08 6.82
N ARG A 146 -1.53 16.40 7.42
CA ARG A 146 -1.62 16.70 8.87
C ARG A 146 -2.92 16.17 9.45
N ALA A 147 -2.87 15.71 10.70
CA ALA A 147 -4.01 15.23 11.47
C ALA A 147 -4.36 16.22 12.57
N VAL A 148 -5.46 16.94 12.43
CA VAL A 148 -5.97 17.92 13.39
C VAL A 148 -7.38 17.59 13.80
N THR A 149 -8.27 17.31 12.85
CA THR A 149 -9.68 17.00 13.09
C THR A 149 -9.89 15.49 13.17
N LYS A 150 -11.02 15.06 13.76
CA LYS A 150 -11.45 13.66 13.74
C LYS A 150 -11.41 13.06 12.34
N GLN A 151 -11.87 13.82 11.35
CA GLN A 151 -11.95 13.37 9.98
C GLN A 151 -10.55 13.23 9.34
N ASP A 152 -9.59 14.12 9.67
CA ASP A 152 -8.22 14.01 9.16
C ASP A 152 -7.55 12.71 9.64
N PHE A 153 -7.75 12.33 10.91
CA PHE A 153 -7.24 11.06 11.43
C PHE A 153 -7.83 9.86 10.73
N ILE A 154 -9.16 9.87 10.46
CA ILE A 154 -9.84 8.79 9.73
C ILE A 154 -9.31 8.71 8.29
N ASP A 155 -9.19 9.84 7.61
CA ASP A 155 -8.74 9.91 6.23
C ASP A 155 -7.27 9.48 6.08
N LEU A 156 -6.40 9.95 6.98
CA LEU A 156 -5.00 9.52 7.02
C LEU A 156 -4.87 8.02 7.36
N ALA A 157 -5.69 7.50 8.28
CA ALA A 157 -5.68 6.06 8.56
C ALA A 157 -6.07 5.23 7.33
N LYS A 158 -7.02 5.71 6.50
CA LYS A 158 -7.39 5.08 5.23
C LYS A 158 -6.30 5.18 4.16
N LEU A 159 -5.41 6.17 4.25
CA LEU A 159 -4.25 6.30 3.35
C LEU A 159 -3.10 5.35 3.75
N ALA A 160 -3.08 4.86 4.98
CA ALA A 160 -2.05 3.92 5.42
C ALA A 160 -2.09 2.62 4.59
N PRO A 161 -0.93 2.09 4.16
CA PRO A 161 -0.86 0.86 3.38
C PRO A 161 -1.52 -0.32 4.10
N GLY A 162 -2.39 -1.05 3.40
CA GLY A 162 -3.08 -2.23 3.94
C GLY A 162 -4.37 -1.93 4.72
N VAL A 163 -4.70 -0.68 4.97
CA VAL A 163 -5.96 -0.25 5.59
C VAL A 163 -6.99 0.07 4.51
N ASP A 164 -8.20 -0.47 4.66
CA ASP A 164 -9.33 -0.14 3.78
C ASP A 164 -10.33 0.77 4.49
N LYS A 165 -10.68 0.45 5.73
CA LYS A 165 -11.67 1.20 6.50
C LYS A 165 -11.09 1.63 7.84
N ALA A 166 -11.47 2.82 8.27
CA ALA A 166 -11.08 3.36 9.57
C ALA A 166 -12.21 4.16 10.19
N ASN A 167 -12.30 4.10 11.51
CA ASN A 167 -13.14 4.98 12.30
C ASN A 167 -12.40 5.39 13.57
N LEU A 168 -12.81 6.51 14.16
CA LEU A 168 -12.17 7.08 15.34
C LEU A 168 -13.18 7.24 16.46
N PHE A 169 -12.80 6.75 17.63
CA PHE A 169 -13.49 7.01 18.88
C PHE A 169 -12.63 7.95 19.74
N PHE A 170 -13.25 8.97 20.28
CA PHE A 170 -12.62 9.93 21.17
C PHE A 170 -13.44 10.05 22.47
N ASP A 171 -12.78 9.86 23.59
CA ASP A 171 -13.31 10.10 24.92
C ASP A 171 -12.48 11.19 25.59
N CYS A 172 -13.16 12.14 26.24
CA CYS A 172 -12.51 13.32 26.81
C CYS A 172 -11.50 12.89 27.90
N GLY A 173 -10.25 13.34 27.77
CA GLY A 173 -9.16 12.99 28.71
C GLY A 173 -8.46 11.67 28.44
N LYS A 174 -8.80 10.95 27.37
CA LYS A 174 -8.13 9.70 26.94
C LYS A 174 -7.39 9.87 25.62
N ALA A 175 -6.56 8.89 25.31
CA ALA A 175 -5.94 8.79 24.00
C ALA A 175 -7.01 8.60 22.90
N ILE A 176 -6.72 9.09 21.70
CA ILE A 176 -7.54 8.85 20.52
C ILE A 176 -7.44 7.37 20.15
N GLU A 177 -8.56 6.68 20.04
CA GLU A 177 -8.63 5.29 19.58
C GLU A 177 -9.08 5.23 18.14
N ILE A 178 -8.23 4.67 17.28
CA ILE A 178 -8.51 4.51 15.85
C ILE A 178 -8.73 3.02 15.57
N TYR A 179 -9.91 2.69 15.09
CA TYR A 179 -10.29 1.32 14.72
C TYR A 179 -10.12 1.15 13.23
N ILE A 180 -9.31 0.16 12.81
CA ILE A 180 -9.02 -0.11 11.41
C ILE A 180 -9.46 -1.51 11.00
N SER A 181 -9.85 -1.63 9.72
CA SER A 181 -10.11 -2.89 9.04
C SER A 181 -9.17 -3.04 7.84
N PRO A 182 -8.56 -4.22 7.64
CA PRO A 182 -7.62 -4.45 6.55
C PRO A 182 -8.34 -4.53 5.20
N VAL A 183 -7.58 -4.36 4.13
CA VAL A 183 -8.08 -4.61 2.76
C VAL A 183 -8.52 -6.07 2.63
N GLY A 184 -9.75 -6.27 2.16
CA GLY A 184 -10.37 -7.61 2.04
C GLY A 184 -11.14 -8.08 3.26
N GLY A 185 -11.22 -7.26 4.34
CA GLY A 185 -11.99 -7.58 5.55
C GLY A 185 -11.20 -8.38 6.59
N GLY A 186 -11.90 -8.80 7.63
CA GLY A 186 -11.31 -9.52 8.74
C GLY A 186 -10.70 -8.63 9.82
N ILE A 187 -10.05 -9.27 10.80
CA ILE A 187 -9.42 -8.60 11.94
C ILE A 187 -8.01 -8.14 11.58
N ALA A 188 -7.71 -6.87 11.79
CA ALA A 188 -6.39 -6.32 11.56
C ALA A 188 -5.35 -6.99 12.48
N GLN A 189 -4.27 -7.50 11.88
CA GLN A 189 -3.18 -8.14 12.58
C GLN A 189 -2.24 -7.13 13.23
N ILE A 190 -1.51 -7.52 14.28
CA ILE A 190 -0.59 -6.67 15.04
C ILE A 190 0.39 -5.89 14.15
N PRO A 191 1.05 -6.46 13.13
CA PRO A 191 1.97 -5.72 12.27
C PRO A 191 1.30 -4.55 11.53
N LEU A 192 0.05 -4.74 11.07
CA LEU A 192 -0.72 -3.68 10.42
C LEU A 192 -1.11 -2.57 11.41
N LEU A 193 -1.46 -2.92 12.64
CA LEU A 193 -1.77 -1.95 13.69
C LEU A 193 -0.56 -1.06 13.98
N LEU A 194 0.60 -1.67 14.20
CA LEU A 194 1.85 -0.97 14.50
C LEU A 194 2.32 -0.09 13.33
N SER A 195 2.27 -0.59 12.09
CA SER A 195 2.65 0.19 10.91
C SER A 195 1.72 1.38 10.69
N THR A 196 0.40 1.21 10.91
CA THR A 196 -0.58 2.30 10.81
C THR A 196 -0.38 3.33 11.95
N GLU A 197 -0.08 2.88 13.15
CA GLU A 197 0.22 3.78 14.27
C GLU A 197 1.49 4.59 14.01
N GLN A 198 2.54 3.95 13.50
CA GLN A 198 3.78 4.63 13.12
C GLN A 198 3.54 5.64 11.99
N PHE A 199 2.74 5.28 10.98
CA PHE A 199 2.35 6.18 9.89
C PHE A 199 1.61 7.42 10.43
N LEU A 200 0.59 7.25 11.26
CA LEU A 200 -0.17 8.35 11.84
C LEU A 200 0.64 9.22 12.80
N ASN A 201 1.62 8.65 13.50
CA ASN A 201 2.53 9.40 14.36
C ASN A 201 3.37 10.43 13.62
N ALA A 202 3.62 10.25 12.31
CA ALA A 202 4.34 11.21 11.48
C ALA A 202 3.51 12.47 11.14
N TYR A 203 2.17 12.37 11.20
CA TYR A 203 1.26 13.44 10.78
C TYR A 203 0.45 14.08 11.93
N LYS A 204 0.46 13.48 13.12
CA LYS A 204 -0.27 13.99 14.28
C LYS A 204 0.39 15.23 14.90
N MET A 205 -0.39 16.00 15.67
CA MET A 205 0.16 17.04 16.54
C MET A 205 0.97 16.42 17.70
N VAL A 206 2.03 17.08 18.13
CA VAL A 206 2.99 16.60 19.14
C VAL A 206 2.33 16.18 20.46
N THR A 207 1.26 16.85 20.88
CA THR A 207 0.56 16.61 22.16
C THR A 207 -0.52 15.53 22.07
N THR A 208 -0.74 14.92 20.89
CA THR A 208 -1.81 13.95 20.68
C THR A 208 -1.32 12.54 20.95
N PHE A 209 -1.99 11.83 21.86
CA PHE A 209 -1.77 10.40 22.09
C PHE A 209 -2.82 9.61 21.29
N LEU A 210 -2.35 8.64 20.52
CA LEU A 210 -3.22 7.77 19.73
C LEU A 210 -2.85 6.30 19.95
N THR A 211 -3.86 5.44 19.78
CA THR A 211 -3.70 3.98 19.78
C THR A 211 -4.52 3.41 18.64
N VAL A 212 -3.92 2.53 17.85
CA VAL A 212 -4.61 1.85 16.75
C VAL A 212 -5.08 0.48 17.23
N LYS A 213 -6.37 0.19 17.00
CA LYS A 213 -7.03 -1.05 17.42
C LYS A 213 -7.68 -1.75 16.23
N PRO A 214 -7.82 -3.08 16.26
CA PRO A 214 -8.57 -3.76 15.22
C PRO A 214 -10.06 -3.42 15.33
N ALA A 215 -10.74 -3.23 14.20
CA ALA A 215 -12.19 -3.19 14.17
C ALA A 215 -12.74 -4.58 14.45
N GLY A 216 -13.76 -4.65 15.34
CA GLY A 216 -14.46 -5.90 15.63
C GLY A 216 -15.32 -6.33 14.44
N GLU A 217 -15.46 -7.63 14.24
CA GLU A 217 -16.39 -8.21 13.28
C GLU A 217 -17.78 -8.34 13.94
N THR A 218 -18.81 -7.92 13.22
CA THR A 218 -20.20 -8.15 13.64
C THR A 218 -20.88 -9.03 12.58
N TYR A 219 -21.31 -10.20 12.99
CA TYR A 219 -22.03 -11.13 12.14
C TYR A 219 -23.53 -10.86 12.24
N LEU A 220 -24.17 -10.56 11.12
CA LEU A 220 -25.61 -10.40 11.02
C LEU A 220 -26.21 -11.67 10.44
N GLY A 221 -27.04 -12.36 11.21
CA GLY A 221 -27.90 -13.43 10.70
C GLY A 221 -29.17 -12.83 10.07
N LEU A 222 -29.35 -13.00 8.77
CA LEU A 222 -30.56 -12.57 8.10
C LEU A 222 -31.44 -13.76 7.82
N ASN A 223 -32.69 -13.71 8.30
CA ASN A 223 -33.71 -14.66 7.93
C ASN A 223 -34.70 -13.96 7.00
N LEU A 224 -34.77 -14.38 5.75
CA LEU A 224 -35.57 -13.75 4.72
C LEU A 224 -36.59 -14.77 4.19
N GLU A 225 -37.87 -14.41 4.30
CA GLU A 225 -38.97 -15.20 3.83
C GLU A 225 -39.57 -14.55 2.55
N ALA A 226 -39.53 -15.24 1.43
CA ALA A 226 -40.04 -14.72 0.16
C ALA A 226 -41.01 -15.71 -0.46
N THR A 227 -42.14 -15.21 -0.98
CA THR A 227 -43.14 -16.01 -1.67
C THR A 227 -43.03 -15.79 -3.20
N ALA A 228 -42.66 -16.84 -3.94
CA ALA A 228 -42.58 -16.78 -5.38
C ALA A 228 -44.01 -16.88 -6.01
N LYS A 229 -44.25 -16.08 -7.07
CA LYS A 229 -45.49 -16.16 -7.82
C LYS A 229 -45.54 -17.45 -8.66
N PHE A 230 -46.74 -17.93 -8.92
CA PHE A 230 -46.97 -19.09 -9.81
C PHE A 230 -46.25 -18.91 -11.17
N ARG A 231 -45.52 -19.93 -11.62
CA ARG A 231 -44.67 -19.96 -12.81
C ARG A 231 -43.27 -19.32 -12.70
N VAL A 232 -42.82 -19.01 -11.52
CA VAL A 232 -41.43 -18.60 -11.27
C VAL A 232 -40.66 -19.79 -10.67
N ASP A 233 -39.47 -20.07 -11.19
CA ASP A 233 -38.61 -21.08 -10.59
C ASP A 233 -38.10 -20.59 -9.20
N GLY A 234 -38.63 -21.19 -8.14
CA GLY A 234 -38.33 -20.81 -6.78
C GLY A 234 -36.89 -21.06 -6.39
N VAL A 235 -36.19 -22.02 -7.00
CA VAL A 235 -34.80 -22.33 -6.73
C VAL A 235 -33.88 -21.29 -7.35
N ALA A 236 -34.08 -20.96 -8.61
CA ALA A 236 -33.32 -19.91 -9.30
C ALA A 236 -33.54 -18.55 -8.63
N THR A 237 -34.80 -18.21 -8.30
CA THR A 237 -35.14 -16.96 -7.61
C THR A 237 -34.47 -16.87 -6.23
N LYS A 238 -34.36 -17.97 -5.48
CA LYS A 238 -33.66 -18.01 -4.20
C LYS A 238 -32.17 -17.71 -4.39
N GLN A 239 -31.50 -18.34 -5.35
CA GLN A 239 -30.09 -18.10 -5.66
C GLN A 239 -29.83 -16.65 -6.10
N ASP A 240 -30.69 -16.09 -6.92
CA ASP A 240 -30.60 -14.69 -7.37
C ASP A 240 -30.73 -13.72 -6.18
N ILE A 241 -31.67 -13.97 -5.27
CA ILE A 241 -31.82 -13.17 -4.03
C ILE A 241 -30.60 -13.31 -3.12
N GLU A 242 -30.12 -14.53 -2.89
CA GLU A 242 -28.91 -14.77 -2.08
C GLU A 242 -27.69 -14.04 -2.68
N THR A 243 -27.50 -14.14 -4.00
CA THR A 243 -26.41 -13.46 -4.70
C THR A 243 -26.53 -11.93 -4.61
N ALA A 244 -27.72 -11.39 -4.81
CA ALA A 244 -27.98 -9.97 -4.68
C ALA A 244 -27.73 -9.44 -3.27
N LEU A 245 -28.14 -10.19 -2.24
CA LEU A 245 -27.90 -9.85 -0.84
C LEU A 245 -26.41 -9.90 -0.49
N LEU A 246 -25.69 -10.96 -0.89
CA LEU A 246 -24.26 -11.08 -0.68
C LEU A 246 -23.49 -9.96 -1.37
N THR A 247 -23.91 -9.54 -2.57
CA THR A 247 -23.32 -8.44 -3.30
C THR A 247 -23.59 -7.10 -2.63
N ALA A 248 -24.84 -6.85 -2.21
CA ALA A 248 -25.25 -5.60 -1.57
C ALA A 248 -24.58 -5.41 -0.20
N TRP A 249 -24.33 -6.52 0.52
CA TRP A 249 -23.72 -6.51 1.86
C TRP A 249 -22.30 -7.03 1.90
N SER A 250 -21.66 -7.03 0.75
CA SER A 250 -20.23 -7.32 0.72
C SER A 250 -19.45 -6.32 1.56
N TYR A 251 -18.30 -6.75 2.06
CA TYR A 251 -17.38 -5.92 2.83
C TYR A 251 -17.08 -4.57 2.13
N SER A 252 -17.00 -4.57 0.81
CA SER A 252 -16.73 -3.36 0.01
C SER A 252 -17.83 -2.29 0.12
N ASN A 253 -19.07 -2.68 0.37
CA ASN A 253 -20.23 -1.79 0.44
C ASN A 253 -20.60 -1.39 1.89
N SER A 254 -19.98 -2.01 2.90
CA SER A 254 -20.18 -1.68 4.31
C SER A 254 -19.10 -0.71 4.81
N ASP A 255 -19.38 0.11 5.81
CA ASP A 255 -18.42 0.99 6.47
C ASP A 255 -18.36 0.70 7.96
N VAL A 256 -17.23 0.98 8.61
CA VAL A 256 -17.07 0.74 10.06
C VAL A 256 -17.98 1.67 10.83
N ASN A 257 -18.81 1.08 11.70
CA ASN A 257 -19.73 1.80 12.60
C ASN A 257 -20.78 2.68 11.91
N LYS A 258 -21.21 2.30 10.71
CA LYS A 258 -22.40 2.86 10.07
C LYS A 258 -23.58 1.91 10.20
N ASP A 259 -24.74 2.48 10.49
CA ASP A 259 -26.01 1.73 10.47
C ASP A 259 -26.27 1.20 9.05
N VAL A 260 -26.51 -0.09 8.94
CA VAL A 260 -26.99 -0.68 7.70
C VAL A 260 -28.47 -0.34 7.56
N ARG A 261 -28.79 0.58 6.65
CA ARG A 261 -30.19 0.92 6.35
C ARG A 261 -30.64 0.18 5.11
N PHE A 262 -31.76 -0.48 5.25
CA PHE A 262 -32.49 -1.07 4.12
C PHE A 262 -33.35 0.02 3.48
N SER A 263 -33.19 0.28 2.21
CA SER A 263 -34.08 1.16 1.41
C SER A 263 -35.03 0.35 0.57
#